data_cbaf1b69168d0175d39094ce0b97cc2b
#
_entry.id   cbaf1b69168d0175d39094ce0b97cc2b
#
_cell.length_a   1.000
_cell.length_b   1.000
_cell.length_c   1.000
_cell.angle_alpha   90.00
_cell.angle_beta   90.00
_cell.angle_gamma   90.00
#
_symmetry.space_group_name_H-M   'P 1'
#
loop_
_entity.id
_entity.type
_entity.pdbx_description
1 polymer ?
#
loop_
_entity_poly.entity_id
_entity_poly.type
_entity_poly.pdbx_seq_one_letter_code
_entity_poly.pdbx_strand_id
1 'polypeptide(L)'
;MRKLIAAVMLFGVMAVPAYAAEVAVLDWRAALMNTESAQTSLSRLEGEVGAQQSEAKSLGNELQSLQQRLQSEGDVMSESERQRLMSELQQKGRRFETLRREVLTAQQRSEKQFLKQAEPMLEKAVDEVIARHGIDILVEPQGVLHSSMDLPNLTDEVTQVFNSLN
;
A
#
# COMPACT_ATOMS: atom_id res chain seq x y z
N MET A 1 36.33 -80.41 -2.90
CA MET A 1 35.53 -79.81 -1.86
C MET A 1 35.96 -78.36 -1.73
N ARG A 2 35.29 -77.46 -2.40
CA ARG A 2 35.57 -75.98 -2.36
C ARG A 2 34.25 -75.26 -2.05
N LYS A 3 34.11 -74.80 -0.85
CA LYS A 3 32.95 -73.98 -0.38
C LYS A 3 33.19 -72.54 -0.76
N LEU A 4 32.43 -72.06 -1.76
CA LEU A 4 32.35 -70.60 -2.08
C LEU A 4 31.30 -69.98 -1.16
N ILE A 5 31.73 -69.13 -0.29
CA ILE A 5 30.88 -68.28 0.53
C ILE A 5 30.67 -66.99 -0.26
N ALA A 6 29.47 -66.77 -0.79
CA ALA A 6 29.07 -65.54 -1.44
C ALA A 6 28.61 -64.57 -0.32
N ALA A 7 29.43 -63.55 -0.02
CA ALA A 7 29.04 -62.44 0.84
C ALA A 7 28.17 -61.43 0.07
N VAL A 8 26.87 -61.43 0.29
CA VAL A 8 25.96 -60.41 -0.20
C VAL A 8 26.12 -59.18 0.65
N MET A 9 26.83 -58.15 0.15
CA MET A 9 26.83 -56.83 0.72
C MET A 9 25.48 -56.13 0.45
N LEU A 10 24.65 -56.03 1.47
CA LEU A 10 23.44 -55.24 1.48
C LEU A 10 23.82 -53.75 1.64
N PHE A 11 23.93 -53.01 0.51
CA PHE A 11 24.04 -51.56 0.56
C PHE A 11 22.67 -51.01 0.95
N GLY A 12 22.51 -50.67 2.24
CA GLY A 12 21.38 -49.88 2.72
C GLY A 12 21.46 -48.47 2.14
N VAL A 13 20.64 -48.18 1.15
CA VAL A 13 20.41 -46.81 0.68
C VAL A 13 19.69 -46.09 1.80
N MET A 14 20.42 -45.28 2.58
CA MET A 14 19.80 -44.28 3.47
C MET A 14 19.12 -43.26 2.58
N ALA A 15 17.79 -43.37 2.40
CA ALA A 15 16.97 -42.32 1.86
C ALA A 15 17.01 -41.14 2.82
N VAL A 16 17.78 -40.13 2.48
CA VAL A 16 17.72 -38.81 3.15
C VAL A 16 16.35 -38.22 2.81
N PRO A 17 15.48 -37.92 3.78
CA PRO A 17 14.22 -37.26 3.46
C PRO A 17 14.53 -35.96 2.74
N ALA A 18 14.07 -35.83 1.50
CA ALA A 18 14.07 -34.57 0.79
C ALA A 18 13.05 -33.68 1.50
N TYR A 19 13.51 -32.74 2.32
CA TYR A 19 12.65 -31.69 2.84
C TYR A 19 12.24 -30.79 1.66
N ALA A 20 10.98 -30.85 1.28
CA ALA A 20 10.41 -29.85 0.41
C ALA A 20 10.32 -28.54 1.22
N ALA A 21 10.83 -27.43 0.67
CA ALA A 21 10.72 -26.14 1.32
C ALA A 21 9.24 -25.73 1.41
N GLU A 22 8.81 -25.33 2.61
CA GLU A 22 7.48 -24.78 2.82
C GLU A 22 7.40 -23.34 2.26
N VAL A 23 6.52 -23.16 1.26
CA VAL A 23 6.34 -21.88 0.54
C VAL A 23 4.97 -21.31 0.87
N ALA A 24 4.93 -20.02 1.23
CA ALA A 24 3.69 -19.30 1.47
C ALA A 24 3.65 -17.98 0.72
N VAL A 25 2.45 -17.43 0.60
CA VAL A 25 2.18 -16.13 -0.06
C VAL A 25 1.85 -15.09 1.00
N LEU A 26 2.42 -13.89 0.85
CA LEU A 26 2.10 -12.72 1.66
C LEU A 26 1.99 -11.47 0.80
N ASP A 27 0.81 -10.86 0.78
CA ASP A 27 0.65 -9.47 0.36
C ASP A 27 0.88 -8.54 1.57
N TRP A 28 2.13 -8.15 1.79
CA TRP A 28 2.49 -7.32 2.93
C TRP A 28 1.84 -5.93 2.90
N ARG A 29 1.56 -5.39 1.69
CA ARG A 29 0.86 -4.10 1.55
C ARG A 29 -0.59 -4.23 1.97
N ALA A 30 -1.28 -5.29 1.51
CA ALA A 30 -2.64 -5.56 1.93
C ALA A 30 -2.71 -5.85 3.44
N ALA A 31 -1.78 -6.64 3.97
CA ALA A 31 -1.68 -6.90 5.41
C ALA A 31 -1.57 -5.61 6.21
N LEU A 32 -0.69 -4.70 5.78
CA LEU A 32 -0.44 -3.43 6.46
C LEU A 32 -1.64 -2.47 6.37
N MET A 33 -2.27 -2.35 5.19
CA MET A 33 -3.42 -1.46 4.96
C MET A 33 -4.67 -1.92 5.70
N ASN A 34 -4.78 -3.20 6.03
CA ASN A 34 -5.90 -3.77 6.79
C ASN A 34 -5.72 -3.65 8.31
N THR A 35 -4.62 -3.08 8.80
CA THR A 35 -4.38 -2.91 10.24
C THR A 35 -5.22 -1.79 10.83
N GLU A 36 -5.53 -1.89 12.13
CA GLU A 36 -6.22 -0.82 12.88
C GLU A 36 -5.41 0.48 12.92
N SER A 37 -4.08 0.37 12.98
CA SER A 37 -3.19 1.54 12.96
C SER A 37 -3.20 2.26 11.62
N ALA A 38 -3.32 1.53 10.49
CA ALA A 38 -3.49 2.14 9.16
C ALA A 38 -4.82 2.90 9.07
N GLN A 39 -5.92 2.29 9.52
CA GLN A 39 -7.24 2.94 9.53
C GLN A 39 -7.25 4.18 10.42
N THR A 40 -6.61 4.12 11.58
CA THR A 40 -6.46 5.26 12.48
C THR A 40 -5.64 6.38 11.84
N SER A 41 -4.56 6.03 11.14
CA SER A 41 -3.72 7.00 10.41
C SER A 41 -4.48 7.69 9.29
N LEU A 42 -5.27 6.93 8.51
CA LEU A 42 -6.13 7.47 7.45
C LEU A 42 -7.20 8.41 8.01
N SER A 43 -7.90 8.01 9.08
CA SER A 43 -8.93 8.85 9.71
C SER A 43 -8.34 10.15 10.27
N ARG A 44 -7.14 10.10 10.82
CA ARG A 44 -6.42 11.30 11.27
C ARG A 44 -6.07 12.22 10.11
N LEU A 45 -5.56 11.66 9.01
CA LEU A 45 -5.25 12.42 7.80
C LEU A 45 -6.51 13.08 7.22
N GLU A 46 -7.61 12.34 7.13
CA GLU A 46 -8.90 12.89 6.66
C GLU A 46 -9.36 14.07 7.53
N GLY A 47 -9.22 13.95 8.85
CA GLY A 47 -9.50 15.06 9.79
C GLY A 47 -8.56 16.25 9.59
N GLU A 48 -7.27 16.02 9.29
CA GLU A 48 -6.28 17.08 9.06
C GLU A 48 -6.53 17.86 7.77
N VAL A 49 -6.88 17.17 6.67
CA VAL A 49 -6.95 17.78 5.34
C VAL A 49 -8.38 17.98 4.81
N GLY A 50 -9.41 17.53 5.52
CA GLY A 50 -10.78 17.52 5.02
C GLY A 50 -11.31 18.92 4.65
N ALA A 51 -10.99 19.94 5.46
CA ALA A 51 -11.36 21.32 5.17
C ALA A 51 -10.66 21.84 3.89
N GLN A 52 -9.36 21.58 3.74
CA GLN A 52 -8.57 21.97 2.57
C GLN A 52 -9.05 21.27 1.29
N GLN A 53 -9.41 19.97 1.39
CA GLN A 53 -9.97 19.24 0.26
C GLN A 53 -11.33 19.78 -0.16
N SER A 54 -12.19 20.13 0.81
CA SER A 54 -13.50 20.72 0.53
C SER A 54 -13.38 22.10 -0.11
N GLU A 55 -12.49 22.97 0.42
CA GLU A 55 -12.20 24.28 -0.15
C GLU A 55 -11.62 24.15 -1.57
N ALA A 56 -10.67 23.24 -1.78
CA ALA A 56 -10.09 22.98 -3.11
C ALA A 56 -11.15 22.53 -4.12
N LYS A 57 -12.06 21.63 -3.71
CA LYS A 57 -13.19 21.20 -4.56
C LYS A 57 -14.10 22.37 -4.96
N SER A 58 -14.46 23.23 -3.99
CA SER A 58 -15.26 24.43 -4.26
C SER A 58 -14.57 25.37 -5.24
N LEU A 59 -13.28 25.68 -4.96
CA LEU A 59 -12.48 26.51 -5.86
C LEU A 59 -12.33 25.92 -7.28
N GLY A 60 -12.20 24.60 -7.40
CA GLY A 60 -12.17 23.92 -8.70
C GLY A 60 -13.44 24.16 -9.51
N ASN A 61 -14.61 24.06 -8.88
CA ASN A 61 -15.90 24.33 -9.53
C ASN A 61 -16.03 25.81 -9.90
N GLU A 62 -15.62 26.73 -9.02
CA GLU A 62 -15.65 28.17 -9.28
C GLU A 62 -14.72 28.56 -10.43
N LEU A 63 -13.50 28.02 -10.46
CA LEU A 63 -12.54 28.23 -11.57
C LEU A 63 -13.11 27.77 -12.91
N GLN A 64 -13.76 26.59 -12.93
CA GLN A 64 -14.42 26.10 -14.12
C GLN A 64 -15.54 27.02 -14.58
N SER A 65 -16.39 27.50 -13.65
CA SER A 65 -17.47 28.46 -13.96
C SER A 65 -16.94 29.78 -14.50
N LEU A 66 -15.89 30.34 -13.88
CA LEU A 66 -15.26 31.58 -14.33
C LEU A 66 -14.61 31.42 -15.72
N GLN A 67 -13.99 30.28 -16.02
CA GLN A 67 -13.43 29.98 -17.34
C GLN A 67 -14.52 29.88 -18.40
N GLN A 68 -15.63 29.19 -18.09
CA GLN A 68 -16.78 29.09 -19.02
C GLN A 68 -17.37 30.46 -19.29
N ARG A 69 -17.52 31.29 -18.27
CA ARG A 69 -18.04 32.66 -18.42
C ARG A 69 -17.12 33.51 -19.28
N LEU A 70 -15.81 33.44 -19.10
CA LEU A 70 -14.83 34.13 -19.93
C LEU A 70 -14.90 33.69 -21.39
N GLN A 71 -15.13 32.39 -21.64
CA GLN A 71 -15.25 31.84 -23.00
C GLN A 71 -16.55 32.26 -23.68
N SER A 72 -17.69 32.29 -22.97
CA SER A 72 -19.01 32.54 -23.55
C SER A 72 -19.35 34.04 -23.66
N GLU A 73 -18.86 34.85 -22.76
CA GLU A 73 -19.23 36.26 -22.63
C GLU A 73 -18.04 37.22 -22.85
N GLY A 74 -16.81 36.70 -22.97
CA GLY A 74 -15.59 37.51 -23.02
C GLY A 74 -15.56 38.59 -24.11
N ASP A 75 -16.16 38.31 -25.27
CA ASP A 75 -16.19 39.25 -26.43
C ASP A 75 -17.18 40.40 -26.20
N VAL A 76 -18.18 40.22 -25.32
CA VAL A 76 -19.22 41.24 -25.06
C VAL A 76 -19.01 41.95 -23.73
N MET A 77 -18.06 41.47 -22.92
CA MET A 77 -17.69 42.11 -21.64
C MET A 77 -16.95 43.42 -21.84
N SER A 78 -17.19 44.36 -20.92
CA SER A 78 -16.34 45.53 -20.82
C SER A 78 -14.91 45.13 -20.40
N GLU A 79 -13.92 45.95 -20.78
CA GLU A 79 -12.51 45.70 -20.43
C GLU A 79 -12.32 45.62 -18.91
N SER A 80 -13.03 46.43 -18.11
CA SER A 80 -12.97 46.41 -16.67
C SER A 80 -13.52 45.09 -16.06
N GLU A 81 -14.59 44.55 -16.63
CA GLU A 81 -15.19 43.28 -16.20
C GLU A 81 -14.26 42.12 -16.55
N ARG A 82 -13.70 42.10 -17.73
CA ARG A 82 -12.73 41.08 -18.16
C ARG A 82 -11.50 41.09 -17.28
N GLN A 83 -10.95 42.25 -16.95
CA GLN A 83 -9.79 42.37 -16.05
C GLN A 83 -10.12 41.87 -14.63
N ARG A 84 -11.30 42.18 -14.11
CA ARG A 84 -11.75 41.64 -12.81
C ARG A 84 -11.84 40.12 -12.84
N LEU A 85 -12.48 39.56 -13.84
CA LEU A 85 -12.65 38.11 -13.99
C LEU A 85 -11.30 37.40 -14.10
N MET A 86 -10.36 37.94 -14.88
CA MET A 86 -9.01 37.41 -14.98
C MET A 86 -8.22 37.49 -13.66
N SER A 87 -8.37 38.57 -12.92
CA SER A 87 -7.77 38.75 -11.60
C SER A 87 -8.33 37.72 -10.60
N GLU A 88 -9.63 37.50 -10.62
CA GLU A 88 -10.31 36.49 -9.78
C GLU A 88 -9.86 35.08 -10.12
N LEU A 89 -9.81 34.73 -11.42
CA LEU A 89 -9.27 33.46 -11.90
C LEU A 89 -7.85 33.22 -11.36
N GLN A 90 -6.99 34.24 -11.47
CA GLN A 90 -5.61 34.12 -11.02
C GLN A 90 -5.51 33.96 -9.49
N GLN A 91 -6.31 34.71 -8.73
CA GLN A 91 -6.30 34.63 -7.27
C GLN A 91 -6.81 33.27 -6.78
N LYS A 92 -7.96 32.83 -7.30
CA LYS A 92 -8.54 31.52 -6.97
C LYS A 92 -7.65 30.37 -7.42
N GLY A 93 -7.04 30.48 -8.60
CA GLY A 93 -6.08 29.50 -9.10
C GLY A 93 -4.87 29.33 -8.19
N ARG A 94 -4.27 30.45 -7.72
CA ARG A 94 -3.16 30.37 -6.74
C ARG A 94 -3.60 29.72 -5.42
N ARG A 95 -4.79 30.04 -4.92
CA ARG A 95 -5.30 29.43 -3.67
C ARG A 95 -5.54 27.93 -3.86
N PHE A 96 -6.16 27.54 -4.97
CA PHE A 96 -6.37 26.13 -5.32
C PHE A 96 -5.07 25.33 -5.37
N GLU A 97 -4.04 25.84 -6.04
CA GLU A 97 -2.74 25.18 -6.13
C GLU A 97 -2.03 25.12 -4.76
N THR A 98 -2.22 26.11 -3.90
CA THR A 98 -1.68 26.09 -2.53
C THR A 98 -2.33 24.97 -1.71
N LEU A 99 -3.65 24.90 -1.71
CA LEU A 99 -4.40 23.85 -1.00
C LEU A 99 -4.01 22.44 -1.49
N ARG A 100 -3.89 22.26 -2.81
CA ARG A 100 -3.45 20.97 -3.36
C ARG A 100 -2.07 20.56 -2.86
N ARG A 101 -1.13 21.50 -2.79
CA ARG A 101 0.21 21.22 -2.26
C ARG A 101 0.19 20.91 -0.77
N GLU A 102 -0.62 21.63 0.00
CA GLU A 102 -0.79 21.40 1.44
C GLU A 102 -1.32 19.98 1.71
N VAL A 103 -2.38 19.58 1.00
CA VAL A 103 -2.96 18.23 1.08
C VAL A 103 -1.93 17.16 0.69
N LEU A 104 -1.23 17.32 -0.43
CA LEU A 104 -0.21 16.37 -0.87
C LEU A 104 0.93 16.24 0.15
N THR A 105 1.38 17.36 0.71
CA THR A 105 2.43 17.37 1.73
C THR A 105 1.98 16.67 3.01
N ALA A 106 0.73 16.88 3.43
CA ALA A 106 0.16 16.20 4.59
C ALA A 106 0.04 14.68 4.36
N GLN A 107 -0.41 14.26 3.16
CA GLN A 107 -0.47 12.85 2.78
C GLN A 107 0.90 12.18 2.83
N GLN A 108 1.92 12.79 2.20
CA GLN A 108 3.29 12.25 2.20
C GLN A 108 3.89 12.17 3.60
N ARG A 109 3.60 13.17 4.45
CA ARG A 109 4.05 13.16 5.85
C ARG A 109 3.39 12.05 6.63
N SER A 110 2.07 11.91 6.51
CA SER A 110 1.28 10.87 7.19
C SER A 110 1.74 9.47 6.78
N GLU A 111 1.89 9.22 5.47
CA GLU A 111 2.37 7.95 4.94
C GLU A 111 3.78 7.61 5.48
N LYS A 112 4.71 8.55 5.37
CA LYS A 112 6.08 8.34 5.87
C LYS A 112 6.12 8.06 7.36
N GLN A 113 5.30 8.76 8.13
CA GLN A 113 5.22 8.58 9.58
C GLN A 113 4.62 7.21 9.92
N PHE A 114 3.55 6.81 9.24
CA PHE A 114 2.91 5.52 9.39
C PHE A 114 3.89 4.39 9.06
N LEU A 115 4.52 4.40 7.89
CA LEU A 115 5.47 3.36 7.47
C LEU A 115 6.64 3.22 8.46
N LYS A 116 7.20 4.34 8.93
CA LYS A 116 8.28 4.32 9.93
C LYS A 116 7.88 3.63 11.24
N GLN A 117 6.61 3.76 11.64
CA GLN A 117 6.10 3.13 12.87
C GLN A 117 5.69 1.68 12.63
N ALA A 118 5.14 1.38 11.48
CA ALA A 118 4.60 0.09 11.15
C ALA A 118 5.67 -0.94 10.73
N GLU A 119 6.77 -0.51 10.10
CA GLU A 119 7.82 -1.39 9.58
C GLU A 119 8.37 -2.37 10.64
N PRO A 120 8.82 -1.93 11.84
CA PRO A 120 9.35 -2.85 12.85
C PRO A 120 8.30 -3.79 13.44
N MET A 121 7.02 -3.40 13.40
CA MET A 121 5.91 -4.24 13.86
C MET A 121 5.51 -5.26 12.81
N LEU A 122 5.53 -4.87 11.54
CA LEU A 122 5.28 -5.78 10.43
C LEU A 122 6.37 -6.87 10.37
N GLU A 123 7.64 -6.50 10.53
CA GLU A 123 8.75 -7.45 10.59
C GLU A 123 8.51 -8.49 11.70
N LYS A 124 8.17 -8.05 12.91
CA LYS A 124 7.88 -8.97 14.02
C LYS A 124 6.66 -9.86 13.75
N ALA A 125 5.60 -9.32 13.18
CA ALA A 125 4.41 -10.08 12.86
C ALA A 125 4.70 -11.15 11.81
N VAL A 126 5.48 -10.80 10.78
CA VAL A 126 5.92 -11.74 9.73
C VAL A 126 6.79 -12.84 10.34
N ASP A 127 7.80 -12.49 11.15
CA ASP A 127 8.69 -13.45 11.78
C ASP A 127 7.91 -14.44 12.67
N GLU A 128 6.93 -13.95 13.45
CA GLU A 128 6.10 -14.81 14.28
C GLU A 128 5.27 -15.78 13.47
N VAL A 129 4.64 -15.32 12.37
CA VAL A 129 3.82 -16.17 11.51
C VAL A 129 4.68 -17.19 10.75
N ILE A 130 5.84 -16.77 10.22
CA ILE A 130 6.83 -17.67 9.59
C ILE A 130 7.25 -18.77 10.56
N ALA A 131 7.61 -18.41 11.79
CA ALA A 131 8.04 -19.37 12.81
C ALA A 131 6.91 -20.35 13.20
N ARG A 132 5.67 -19.88 13.29
CA ARG A 132 4.49 -20.68 13.64
C ARG A 132 4.18 -21.75 12.59
N HIS A 133 4.34 -21.41 11.31
CA HIS A 133 4.03 -22.31 10.19
C HIS A 133 5.24 -23.03 9.62
N GLY A 134 6.46 -22.73 10.08
CA GLY A 134 7.68 -23.34 9.57
C GLY A 134 7.95 -22.98 8.09
N ILE A 135 7.62 -21.75 7.69
CA ILE A 135 7.77 -21.30 6.29
C ILE A 135 9.24 -21.04 5.99
N ASP A 136 9.75 -21.67 4.93
CA ASP A 136 11.11 -21.49 4.45
C ASP A 136 11.22 -20.38 3.41
N ILE A 137 10.14 -20.16 2.60
CA ILE A 137 10.11 -19.17 1.53
C ILE A 137 8.80 -18.43 1.55
N LEU A 138 8.87 -17.11 1.68
CA LEU A 138 7.73 -16.21 1.58
C LEU A 138 7.79 -15.43 0.27
N VAL A 139 6.72 -15.44 -0.51
CA VAL A 139 6.65 -14.78 -1.82
C VAL A 139 5.49 -13.80 -1.89
N GLU A 140 5.66 -12.71 -2.63
CA GLU A 140 4.52 -11.84 -2.96
C GLU A 140 3.59 -12.51 -3.97
N PRO A 141 2.25 -12.33 -3.89
CA PRO A 141 1.29 -12.94 -4.82
C PRO A 141 1.61 -12.67 -6.29
N GLN A 142 2.05 -11.43 -6.60
CA GLN A 142 2.41 -11.01 -7.96
C GLN A 142 3.70 -11.67 -8.49
N GLY A 143 4.53 -12.22 -7.60
CA GLY A 143 5.73 -12.97 -7.96
C GLY A 143 5.45 -14.42 -8.36
N VAL A 144 4.26 -14.94 -8.07
CA VAL A 144 3.87 -16.32 -8.39
C VAL A 144 3.28 -16.38 -9.79
N LEU A 145 4.07 -16.79 -10.77
CA LEU A 145 3.60 -16.97 -12.15
C LEU A 145 2.79 -18.25 -12.36
N HIS A 146 3.14 -19.31 -11.64
CA HIS A 146 2.46 -20.61 -11.68
C HIS A 146 2.76 -21.40 -10.41
N SER A 147 1.75 -22.07 -9.89
CA SER A 147 1.92 -23.07 -8.83
C SER A 147 1.06 -24.29 -9.14
N SER A 148 1.62 -25.48 -8.96
CA SER A 148 0.89 -26.75 -9.10
C SER A 148 0.15 -27.15 -7.82
N MET A 149 0.36 -26.41 -6.72
CA MET A 149 -0.28 -26.60 -5.42
C MET A 149 -0.88 -25.31 -4.93
N ASP A 150 -1.83 -25.41 -4.02
CA ASP A 150 -2.36 -24.26 -3.30
C ASP A 150 -1.32 -23.77 -2.28
N LEU A 151 -0.86 -22.52 -2.43
CA LEU A 151 0.07 -21.91 -1.48
C LEU A 151 -0.72 -21.25 -0.35
N PRO A 152 -0.39 -21.50 0.93
CA PRO A 152 -1.02 -20.82 2.04
C PRO A 152 -0.82 -19.31 1.93
N ASN A 153 -1.91 -18.56 2.09
CA ASN A 153 -1.87 -17.10 2.10
C ASN A 153 -1.90 -16.60 3.55
N LEU A 154 -0.82 -15.98 3.97
CA LEU A 154 -0.62 -15.55 5.34
C LEU A 154 -0.99 -14.07 5.59
N THR A 155 -1.55 -13.38 4.60
CA THR A 155 -1.86 -11.94 4.65
C THR A 155 -2.76 -11.57 5.84
N ASP A 156 -3.85 -12.29 6.04
CA ASP A 156 -4.81 -12.01 7.12
C ASP A 156 -4.22 -12.34 8.50
N GLU A 157 -3.43 -13.43 8.60
CA GLU A 157 -2.81 -13.82 9.85
C GLU A 157 -1.73 -12.81 10.28
N VAL A 158 -0.91 -12.35 9.34
CA VAL A 158 0.06 -11.27 9.61
C VAL A 158 -0.64 -10.00 10.07
N THR A 159 -1.78 -9.63 9.46
CA THR A 159 -2.61 -8.50 9.92
C THR A 159 -3.08 -8.67 11.36
N GLN A 160 -3.56 -9.86 11.71
CA GLN A 160 -4.04 -10.15 13.08
C GLN A 160 -2.91 -10.09 14.11
N VAL A 161 -1.77 -10.71 13.79
CA VAL A 161 -0.58 -10.66 14.67
C VAL A 161 -0.10 -9.23 14.82
N PHE A 162 0.00 -8.46 13.72
CA PHE A 162 0.36 -7.05 13.78
C PHE A 162 -0.56 -6.25 14.73
N ASN A 163 -1.88 -6.43 14.62
CA ASN A 163 -2.84 -5.74 15.49
C ASN A 163 -2.70 -6.16 16.97
N SER A 164 -2.24 -7.37 17.24
CA SER A 164 -2.01 -7.84 18.61
C SER A 164 -0.73 -7.29 19.26
N LEU A 165 0.20 -6.78 18.44
CA LEU A 165 1.46 -6.18 18.90
C LEU A 165 1.34 -4.68 19.19
N ASN A 166 0.19 -4.05 18.88
CA ASN A 166 -0.02 -2.60 18.93
C ASN A 166 -0.61 -2.11 20.26
#